data_9034f68e6b56cab8d4e9ee11911d9fc9
#
_entry.id   9034f68e6b56cab8d4e9ee11911d9fc9
#
_cell.length_a   1.000
_cell.length_b   1.000
_cell.length_c   1.000
_cell.angle_alpha   90.00
_cell.angle_beta   90.00
_cell.angle_gamma   90.00
#
_symmetry.space_group_name_H-M   'P 1'
#
loop_
_entity.id
_entity.type
_entity.pdbx_description
1 polymer ?
#
loop_
_entity_poly.entity_id
_entity_poly.type
_entity_poly.pdbx_seq_one_letter_code
_entity_poly.pdbx_strand_id
1 'polypeptide(L)'
;DGIPILSEDDLEHVIREHDVDEVWFSYSDVPHSYVMNKACQVIGWGPHFGVCSATRTMVESTKPLIAITAVRTGVGKSQTTRYVSRILKKLGKKVVAIRHPMPYGDLAKQACQRFETYEDLDRHQCTIEEREEYEPHIDNGFVVYAGVDYESIVREAEKEADVILWDGGNNDTPFYKPDLHITLVDPHRPGHELSYYPGETNLRISDLLIVNKVNTAEPEKVEEVLANCRAANPTATVIRCNSVITADEPELIAGKRALVVEDGPTLTHGGMTYGAGWFAAKQAGAAEIVDAKPYAVGAIKATYEKYPNAGAILPAMGYGDQQVSDLQETINATPADVVVEGTPIDLKRIITVNKPIANVSYELEEVEPGTIEEMVKAVV
;
A
#
# COMPACT_ATOMS: atom_id res chain seq x y z
N ASP A 1 22.81 17.57 -5.03
CA ASP A 1 24.05 17.20 -5.58
C ASP A 1 25.16 16.99 -4.58
N GLY A 2 25.76 15.80 -4.50
CA GLY A 2 26.96 15.53 -3.73
C GLY A 2 26.81 14.61 -2.54
N ILE A 3 25.60 14.17 -2.18
CA ILE A 3 25.42 13.11 -1.19
C ILE A 3 25.44 11.77 -1.96
N PRO A 4 26.45 10.91 -1.76
CA PRO A 4 26.51 9.63 -2.44
C PRO A 4 25.42 8.68 -1.92
N ILE A 5 24.82 7.91 -2.84
CA ILE A 5 23.92 6.81 -2.51
C ILE A 5 24.72 5.52 -2.73
N LEU A 6 24.89 4.74 -1.68
CA LEU A 6 25.70 3.54 -1.66
C LEU A 6 24.86 2.32 -1.28
N SER A 7 25.36 1.12 -1.56
CA SER A 7 24.70 -0.11 -1.13
C SER A 7 24.75 -0.25 0.39
N GLU A 8 23.69 -0.80 1.00
CA GLU A 8 23.70 -1.16 2.42
C GLU A 8 24.77 -2.23 2.75
N ASP A 9 25.15 -3.05 1.75
CA ASP A 9 26.23 -4.05 1.92
C ASP A 9 27.58 -3.39 2.17
N ASP A 10 27.76 -2.13 1.75
CA ASP A 10 28.99 -1.37 1.95
C ASP A 10 29.01 -0.58 3.27
N LEU A 11 27.94 -0.67 4.11
CA LEU A 11 27.75 0.17 5.29
C LEU A 11 28.95 0.16 6.26
N GLU A 12 29.53 -1.01 6.55
CA GLU A 12 30.71 -1.11 7.42
C GLU A 12 31.91 -0.37 6.84
N HIS A 13 32.15 -0.51 5.53
CA HIS A 13 33.23 0.17 4.83
C HIS A 13 33.04 1.69 4.87
N VAL A 14 31.84 2.17 4.59
CA VAL A 14 31.47 3.60 4.64
C VAL A 14 31.68 4.18 6.04
N ILE A 15 31.26 3.47 7.08
CA ILE A 15 31.47 3.88 8.48
C ILE A 15 32.94 4.08 8.76
N ARG A 16 33.80 3.14 8.37
CA ARG A 16 35.24 3.19 8.64
C ARG A 16 35.97 4.22 7.78
N GLU A 17 35.59 4.36 6.52
CA GLU A 17 36.25 5.29 5.58
C GLU A 17 35.96 6.75 5.92
N HIS A 18 34.75 7.04 6.38
CA HIS A 18 34.29 8.42 6.62
C HIS A 18 34.20 8.80 8.11
N ASP A 19 34.68 7.92 9.01
CA ASP A 19 34.68 8.15 10.47
C ASP A 19 33.28 8.59 10.97
N VAL A 20 32.27 7.80 10.63
CA VAL A 20 30.85 8.13 10.86
C VAL A 20 30.50 8.03 12.34
N ASP A 21 29.91 9.06 12.93
CA ASP A 21 29.49 9.11 14.34
C ASP A 21 28.08 8.55 14.57
N GLU A 22 27.18 8.72 13.60
CA GLU A 22 25.76 8.37 13.74
C GLU A 22 25.22 7.72 12.47
N VAL A 23 24.42 6.68 12.62
CA VAL A 23 23.67 6.04 11.55
C VAL A 23 22.19 6.10 11.87
N TRP A 24 21.39 6.65 10.94
CA TRP A 24 19.96 6.79 11.11
C TRP A 24 19.20 5.81 10.21
N PHE A 25 18.34 5.02 10.82
CA PHE A 25 17.52 4.02 10.12
C PHE A 25 16.27 4.66 9.52
N SER A 26 16.01 4.41 8.23
CA SER A 26 14.89 5.03 7.49
C SER A 26 14.07 4.06 6.63
N TYR A 27 14.27 2.74 6.73
CA TYR A 27 13.42 1.76 6.04
C TYR A 27 12.08 1.59 6.75
N SER A 28 11.07 1.18 5.99
CA SER A 28 9.73 0.87 6.49
C SER A 28 9.31 -0.56 6.12
N ASP A 29 8.22 -1.03 6.74
CA ASP A 29 7.63 -2.37 6.60
C ASP A 29 8.61 -3.53 6.87
N VAL A 30 9.45 -3.35 7.87
CA VAL A 30 10.43 -4.36 8.31
C VAL A 30 10.14 -4.84 9.73
N PRO A 31 10.44 -6.10 10.07
CA PRO A 31 10.26 -6.60 11.43
C PRO A 31 11.23 -5.91 12.41
N HIS A 32 10.81 -5.73 13.66
CA HIS A 32 11.64 -5.13 14.72
C HIS A 32 12.97 -5.86 14.90
N SER A 33 13.00 -7.18 14.68
CA SER A 33 14.24 -7.96 14.72
C SER A 33 15.27 -7.51 13.68
N TYR A 34 14.81 -7.10 12.47
CA TYR A 34 15.70 -6.55 11.45
C TYR A 34 16.33 -5.23 11.93
N VAL A 35 15.50 -4.31 12.46
CA VAL A 35 15.97 -3.02 12.99
C VAL A 35 16.99 -3.21 14.09
N MET A 36 16.70 -4.11 15.06
CA MET A 36 17.62 -4.38 16.16
C MET A 36 18.90 -5.11 15.73
N ASN A 37 18.83 -6.01 14.76
CA ASN A 37 20.02 -6.64 14.20
C ASN A 37 20.92 -5.61 13.51
N LYS A 38 20.34 -4.67 12.75
CA LYS A 38 21.07 -3.58 12.12
C LYS A 38 21.69 -2.64 13.18
N ALA A 39 20.94 -2.30 14.21
CA ALA A 39 21.43 -1.51 15.35
C ALA A 39 22.65 -2.18 16.02
N CYS A 40 22.57 -3.49 16.29
CA CYS A 40 23.69 -4.22 16.89
C CYS A 40 24.95 -4.23 16.00
N GLN A 41 24.78 -4.36 14.68
CA GLN A 41 25.89 -4.29 13.72
C GLN A 41 26.56 -2.91 13.78
N VAL A 42 25.77 -1.83 13.61
CA VAL A 42 26.26 -0.45 13.61
C VAL A 42 26.97 -0.10 14.92
N ILE A 43 26.34 -0.39 16.06
CA ILE A 43 26.93 -0.13 17.37
C ILE A 43 28.22 -0.94 17.55
N GLY A 44 28.26 -2.18 17.04
CA GLY A 44 29.47 -3.02 17.07
C GLY A 44 30.62 -2.47 16.22
N TRP A 45 30.33 -1.65 15.21
CA TRP A 45 31.36 -0.96 14.40
C TRP A 45 31.79 0.41 14.97
N GLY A 46 31.04 0.96 15.96
CA GLY A 46 31.41 2.17 16.71
C GLY A 46 30.36 3.29 16.73
N PRO A 47 29.62 3.59 15.67
CA PRO A 47 28.66 4.70 15.65
C PRO A 47 27.47 4.50 16.57
N HIS A 48 26.79 5.61 16.86
CA HIS A 48 25.43 5.56 17.40
C HIS A 48 24.43 5.12 16.34
N PHE A 49 23.36 4.42 16.77
CA PHE A 49 22.24 4.06 15.91
C PHE A 49 20.97 4.75 16.38
N GLY A 50 20.25 5.37 15.45
CA GLY A 50 19.03 6.12 15.75
C GLY A 50 17.87 5.80 14.80
N VAL A 51 16.65 6.06 15.28
CA VAL A 51 15.42 6.13 14.50
C VAL A 51 14.79 7.50 14.71
N CYS A 52 14.21 8.07 13.66
CA CYS A 52 13.60 9.39 13.73
C CYS A 52 12.28 9.36 14.53
N SER A 53 12.03 10.43 15.28
CA SER A 53 10.73 10.64 15.89
C SER A 53 9.69 10.97 14.82
N ALA A 54 8.61 10.18 14.72
CA ALA A 54 7.55 10.40 13.77
C ALA A 54 6.95 11.81 13.90
N THR A 55 6.59 12.23 15.11
CA THR A 55 5.88 13.50 15.35
C THR A 55 6.74 14.75 15.22
N ARG A 56 8.07 14.63 15.34
CA ARG A 56 9.00 15.76 15.21
C ARG A 56 9.45 16.06 13.80
N THR A 57 9.25 15.11 12.90
CA THR A 57 9.62 15.23 11.48
C THR A 57 8.46 15.61 10.57
N MET A 58 7.23 15.64 11.11
CA MET A 58 6.03 16.01 10.35
C MET A 58 6.01 17.47 9.98
N VAL A 59 5.66 17.76 8.73
CA VAL A 59 5.42 19.12 8.22
C VAL A 59 3.99 19.55 8.58
N GLU A 60 3.80 20.76 9.06
CA GLU A 60 2.47 21.28 9.38
C GLU A 60 1.75 21.78 8.12
N SER A 61 0.45 21.52 8.03
CA SER A 61 -0.45 22.04 6.99
C SER A 61 -1.31 23.17 7.54
N THR A 62 -1.66 24.12 6.68
CA THR A 62 -2.64 25.19 6.97
C THR A 62 -4.08 24.74 6.70
N LYS A 63 -4.25 23.57 6.08
CA LYS A 63 -5.54 22.94 5.80
C LYS A 63 -5.74 21.73 6.69
N PRO A 64 -6.99 21.36 7.03
CA PRO A 64 -7.26 20.11 7.68
C PRO A 64 -6.62 18.94 6.92
N LEU A 65 -5.94 18.07 7.65
CA LEU A 65 -5.21 16.94 7.08
C LEU A 65 -5.62 15.63 7.75
N ILE A 66 -6.04 14.68 6.94
CA ILE A 66 -6.38 13.32 7.37
C ILE A 66 -5.30 12.37 6.85
N ALA A 67 -4.63 11.65 7.74
CA ALA A 67 -3.64 10.65 7.36
C ALA A 67 -4.22 9.23 7.44
N ILE A 68 -4.01 8.45 6.39
CA ILE A 68 -4.39 7.04 6.34
C ILE A 68 -3.13 6.20 6.19
N THR A 69 -2.85 5.40 7.20
CA THR A 69 -1.68 4.53 7.29
C THR A 69 -2.10 3.09 7.55
N ALA A 70 -1.16 2.17 7.53
CA ALA A 70 -1.40 0.79 7.87
C ALA A 70 -0.18 0.20 8.58
N VAL A 71 -0.39 -0.86 9.35
CA VAL A 71 0.72 -1.55 10.04
C VAL A 71 1.52 -2.46 9.09
N ARG A 72 0.93 -2.88 7.97
CA ARG A 72 1.55 -3.71 6.93
C ARG A 72 0.96 -3.41 5.55
N THR A 73 1.75 -3.71 4.52
CA THR A 73 1.26 -3.71 3.13
C THR A 73 0.11 -4.69 2.95
N GLY A 74 -0.89 -4.34 2.11
CA GLY A 74 -2.04 -5.18 1.81
C GLY A 74 -3.14 -5.20 2.87
N VAL A 75 -3.12 -4.33 3.89
CA VAL A 75 -4.15 -4.27 4.96
C VAL A 75 -5.48 -3.65 4.48
N GLY A 76 -5.45 -2.85 3.41
CA GLY A 76 -6.64 -2.21 2.85
C GLY A 76 -6.64 -0.68 2.93
N LYS A 77 -5.46 -0.06 2.96
CA LYS A 77 -5.30 1.39 3.01
C LYS A 77 -6.03 2.11 1.86
N SER A 78 -5.80 1.68 0.62
CA SER A 78 -6.39 2.33 -0.57
C SER A 78 -7.93 2.32 -0.57
N GLN A 79 -8.58 1.22 -0.14
CA GLN A 79 -10.06 1.19 0.00
C GLN A 79 -10.56 2.15 1.08
N THR A 80 -9.80 2.31 2.17
CA THR A 80 -10.13 3.24 3.24
C THR A 80 -9.99 4.68 2.77
N THR A 81 -8.93 4.99 2.01
CA THR A 81 -8.75 6.30 1.40
C THR A 81 -9.91 6.65 0.47
N ARG A 82 -10.34 5.70 -0.39
CA ARG A 82 -11.53 5.89 -1.23
C ARG A 82 -12.80 6.12 -0.40
N TYR A 83 -12.97 5.38 0.69
CA TYR A 83 -14.12 5.53 1.59
C TYR A 83 -14.16 6.93 2.22
N VAL A 84 -13.05 7.40 2.79
CA VAL A 84 -12.92 8.74 3.38
C VAL A 84 -13.10 9.83 2.32
N SER A 85 -12.51 9.65 1.13
CA SER A 85 -12.67 10.59 0.01
C SER A 85 -14.14 10.77 -0.39
N ARG A 86 -14.92 9.69 -0.43
CA ARG A 86 -16.37 9.75 -0.71
C ARG A 86 -17.15 10.50 0.37
N ILE A 87 -16.79 10.31 1.65
CA ILE A 87 -17.38 11.09 2.75
C ILE A 87 -17.10 12.58 2.55
N LEU A 88 -15.86 12.96 2.29
CA LEU A 88 -15.47 14.35 2.08
C LEU A 88 -16.16 14.97 0.86
N LYS A 89 -16.28 14.23 -0.24
CA LYS A 89 -17.02 14.66 -1.43
C LYS A 89 -18.48 14.86 -1.13
N LYS A 90 -19.13 13.98 -0.36
CA LYS A 90 -20.52 14.12 0.11
C LYS A 90 -20.71 15.37 0.98
N LEU A 91 -19.67 15.76 1.74
CA LEU A 91 -19.65 16.99 2.53
C LEU A 91 -19.36 18.25 1.69
N GLY A 92 -19.19 18.14 0.39
CA GLY A 92 -18.93 19.24 -0.53
C GLY A 92 -17.49 19.78 -0.44
N LYS A 93 -16.55 19.04 0.12
CA LYS A 93 -15.15 19.47 0.27
C LYS A 93 -14.35 19.17 -0.99
N LYS A 94 -13.47 20.10 -1.36
CA LYS A 94 -12.46 19.88 -2.40
C LYS A 94 -11.28 19.15 -1.77
N VAL A 95 -11.09 17.90 -2.19
CA VAL A 95 -10.07 16.98 -1.64
C VAL A 95 -8.87 16.95 -2.56
N VAL A 96 -7.69 17.03 -1.98
CA VAL A 96 -6.42 16.72 -2.64
C VAL A 96 -5.74 15.60 -1.90
N ALA A 97 -5.37 14.55 -2.62
CA ALA A 97 -4.58 13.45 -2.07
C ALA A 97 -3.08 13.71 -2.23
N ILE A 98 -2.30 13.41 -1.22
CA ILE A 98 -0.84 13.39 -1.31
C ILE A 98 -0.38 11.95 -1.11
N ARG A 99 0.38 11.44 -2.06
CA ARG A 99 0.92 10.08 -2.06
C ARG A 99 2.38 10.04 -1.66
N HIS A 100 2.78 8.92 -1.11
CA HIS A 100 4.18 8.55 -0.94
C HIS A 100 4.92 8.64 -2.29
N PRO A 101 6.13 9.22 -2.36
CA PRO A 101 6.88 9.27 -3.60
C PRO A 101 7.41 7.90 -4.01
N MET A 102 7.46 7.68 -5.32
CA MET A 102 8.11 6.53 -5.93
C MET A 102 9.28 7.05 -6.78
N PRO A 103 10.50 7.16 -6.22
CA PRO A 103 11.60 7.89 -6.83
C PRO A 103 12.35 7.03 -7.87
N TYR A 104 11.64 6.57 -8.91
CA TYR A 104 12.22 5.73 -9.97
C TYR A 104 12.88 6.51 -11.10
N GLY A 105 12.73 7.84 -11.14
CA GLY A 105 13.20 8.69 -12.22
C GLY A 105 14.18 9.77 -11.78
N ASP A 106 14.14 10.89 -12.51
CA ASP A 106 14.91 12.10 -12.21
C ASP A 106 14.27 12.83 -11.02
N LEU A 107 14.86 12.72 -9.84
CA LEU A 107 14.35 13.28 -8.59
C LEU A 107 14.15 14.80 -8.65
N ALA A 108 14.94 15.52 -9.45
CA ALA A 108 14.78 16.95 -9.63
C ALA A 108 13.48 17.30 -10.37
N LYS A 109 13.06 16.45 -11.30
CA LYS A 109 11.77 16.58 -11.99
C LYS A 109 10.60 16.07 -11.16
N GLN A 110 10.89 15.19 -10.20
CA GLN A 110 9.92 14.60 -9.28
C GLN A 110 9.82 15.36 -7.94
N ALA A 111 10.33 16.60 -7.86
CA ALA A 111 10.26 17.39 -6.63
C ALA A 111 8.82 17.57 -6.17
N CYS A 112 7.93 18.01 -7.06
CA CYS A 112 6.50 18.18 -6.81
C CYS A 112 5.73 17.95 -8.12
N GLN A 113 4.96 16.91 -8.18
CA GLN A 113 4.16 16.54 -9.35
C GLN A 113 2.67 16.57 -8.99
N ARG A 114 1.84 17.05 -9.93
CA ARG A 114 0.39 17.16 -9.80
C ARG A 114 -0.29 16.35 -10.89
N PHE A 115 -1.26 15.54 -10.50
CA PHE A 115 -2.02 14.66 -11.37
C PHE A 115 -3.52 14.89 -11.18
N GLU A 116 -4.21 15.22 -12.25
CA GLU A 116 -5.67 15.39 -12.29
C GLU A 116 -6.28 14.55 -13.42
N THR A 117 -5.48 14.24 -14.44
CA THR A 117 -5.91 13.52 -15.63
C THR A 117 -4.90 12.42 -15.98
N TYR A 118 -5.33 11.48 -16.85
CA TYR A 118 -4.44 10.45 -17.40
C TYR A 118 -3.29 11.05 -18.23
N GLU A 119 -3.54 12.19 -18.90
CA GLU A 119 -2.50 12.90 -19.66
C GLU A 119 -1.39 13.43 -18.74
N ASP A 120 -1.69 13.73 -17.48
CA ASP A 120 -0.68 14.12 -16.50
C ASP A 120 0.25 12.92 -16.19
N LEU A 121 -0.32 11.71 -16.06
CA LEU A 121 0.46 10.49 -15.84
C LEU A 121 1.40 10.22 -17.01
N ASP A 122 0.93 10.42 -18.25
CA ASP A 122 1.74 10.27 -19.46
C ASP A 122 2.83 11.33 -19.54
N ARG A 123 2.51 12.60 -19.22
CA ARG A 123 3.46 13.72 -19.21
C ARG A 123 4.60 13.49 -18.22
N HIS A 124 4.30 12.93 -17.07
CA HIS A 124 5.29 12.63 -16.03
C HIS A 124 5.95 11.26 -16.21
N GLN A 125 5.58 10.50 -17.26
CA GLN A 125 6.13 9.18 -17.57
C GLN A 125 6.00 8.20 -16.38
N CYS A 126 4.84 8.23 -15.75
CA CYS A 126 4.56 7.38 -14.59
C CYS A 126 4.70 5.90 -14.93
N THR A 127 5.37 5.18 -14.06
CA THR A 127 5.46 3.72 -14.09
C THR A 127 4.09 3.09 -13.83
N ILE A 128 3.97 1.80 -14.06
CA ILE A 128 2.74 1.06 -13.78
C ILE A 128 2.39 1.15 -12.28
N GLU A 129 3.37 1.01 -11.40
CA GLU A 129 3.16 1.13 -9.96
C GLU A 129 2.67 2.52 -9.54
N GLU A 130 3.25 3.58 -10.11
CA GLU A 130 2.78 4.95 -9.84
C GLU A 130 1.33 5.11 -10.33
N ARG A 131 0.97 4.52 -11.47
CA ARG A 131 -0.39 4.54 -11.99
C ARG A 131 -1.36 3.77 -11.10
N GLU A 132 -0.99 2.60 -10.58
CA GLU A 132 -1.80 1.84 -9.61
C GLU A 132 -2.21 2.70 -8.42
N GLU A 133 -1.31 3.57 -7.99
CA GLU A 133 -1.54 4.42 -6.83
C GLU A 133 -2.29 5.72 -7.15
N TYR A 134 -2.16 6.25 -8.38
CA TYR A 134 -2.73 7.55 -8.74
C TYR A 134 -4.05 7.45 -9.51
N GLU A 135 -4.20 6.47 -10.41
CA GLU A 135 -5.41 6.29 -11.22
C GLU A 135 -6.70 6.16 -10.38
N PRO A 136 -6.73 5.43 -9.24
CA PRO A 136 -7.94 5.33 -8.43
C PRO A 136 -8.41 6.68 -7.86
N HIS A 137 -7.51 7.62 -7.61
CA HIS A 137 -7.86 8.98 -7.19
C HIS A 137 -8.42 9.79 -8.36
N ILE A 138 -7.76 9.73 -9.52
CA ILE A 138 -8.18 10.41 -10.75
C ILE A 138 -9.58 9.93 -11.18
N ASP A 139 -9.83 8.63 -11.16
CA ASP A 139 -11.13 8.02 -11.50
C ASP A 139 -12.25 8.49 -10.57
N ASN A 140 -11.94 8.81 -9.32
CA ASN A 140 -12.88 9.39 -8.37
C ASN A 140 -13.00 10.92 -8.47
N GLY A 141 -12.25 11.55 -9.41
CA GLY A 141 -12.26 12.99 -9.64
C GLY A 141 -11.50 13.79 -8.59
N PHE A 142 -10.44 13.22 -8.03
CA PHE A 142 -9.54 13.89 -7.09
C PHE A 142 -8.22 14.26 -7.75
N VAL A 143 -7.63 15.34 -7.27
CA VAL A 143 -6.25 15.72 -7.60
C VAL A 143 -5.30 14.94 -6.70
N VAL A 144 -4.21 14.45 -7.27
CA VAL A 144 -3.13 13.76 -6.53
C VAL A 144 -1.85 14.56 -6.66
N TYR A 145 -1.13 14.69 -5.58
CA TYR A 145 0.24 15.16 -5.56
C TYR A 145 1.17 14.03 -5.12
N ALA A 146 2.34 13.94 -5.75
CA ALA A 146 3.44 13.08 -5.32
C ALA A 146 4.78 13.75 -5.61
N GLY A 147 5.82 13.28 -4.97
CA GLY A 147 7.17 13.76 -5.20
C GLY A 147 8.04 13.70 -3.97
N VAL A 148 9.27 14.23 -4.06
CA VAL A 148 10.30 14.11 -3.04
C VAL A 148 10.50 15.35 -2.18
N ASP A 149 9.91 16.49 -2.54
CA ASP A 149 9.94 17.74 -1.74
C ASP A 149 8.60 17.90 -1.01
N TYR A 150 8.52 17.34 0.18
CA TYR A 150 7.28 17.30 0.97
C TYR A 150 6.76 18.67 1.39
N GLU A 151 7.66 19.62 1.67
CA GLU A 151 7.25 21.00 1.98
C GLU A 151 6.60 21.66 0.76
N SER A 152 7.24 21.62 -0.40
CA SER A 152 6.70 22.17 -1.64
C SER A 152 5.37 21.54 -2.02
N ILE A 153 5.23 20.22 -1.87
CA ILE A 153 4.01 19.49 -2.19
C ILE A 153 2.83 19.98 -1.36
N VAL A 154 2.98 20.09 -0.03
CA VAL A 154 1.88 20.52 0.82
C VAL A 154 1.50 21.98 0.55
N ARG A 155 2.48 22.85 0.29
CA ARG A 155 2.21 24.27 -0.05
C ARG A 155 1.46 24.42 -1.38
N GLU A 156 1.72 23.56 -2.36
CA GLU A 156 0.94 23.56 -3.60
C GLU A 156 -0.46 22.98 -3.40
N ALA A 157 -0.59 21.89 -2.68
CA ALA A 157 -1.89 21.27 -2.36
C ALA A 157 -2.81 22.22 -1.59
N GLU A 158 -2.29 22.98 -0.63
CA GLU A 158 -3.04 23.98 0.16
C GLU A 158 -3.72 25.06 -0.67
N LYS A 159 -3.19 25.38 -1.86
CA LYS A 159 -3.75 26.42 -2.74
C LYS A 159 -5.08 26.03 -3.35
N GLU A 160 -5.35 24.73 -3.48
CA GLU A 160 -6.55 24.24 -4.15
C GLU A 160 -7.41 23.31 -3.29
N ALA A 161 -6.90 22.83 -2.14
CA ALA A 161 -7.63 21.92 -1.26
C ALA A 161 -8.45 22.64 -0.21
N ASP A 162 -9.63 22.08 0.13
CA ASP A 162 -10.31 22.35 1.41
C ASP A 162 -9.79 21.40 2.49
N VAL A 163 -9.47 20.15 2.09
CA VAL A 163 -8.95 19.08 2.95
C VAL A 163 -7.88 18.31 2.19
N ILE A 164 -6.79 17.97 2.88
CA ILE A 164 -5.71 17.16 2.35
C ILE A 164 -5.81 15.74 2.91
N LEU A 165 -5.71 14.73 2.04
CA LEU A 165 -5.58 13.33 2.41
C LEU A 165 -4.12 12.90 2.23
N TRP A 166 -3.44 12.53 3.31
CA TRP A 166 -2.21 11.78 3.23
C TRP A 166 -2.53 10.29 3.05
N ASP A 167 -2.31 9.78 1.85
CA ASP A 167 -2.39 8.35 1.54
C ASP A 167 -0.99 7.77 1.52
N GLY A 168 -0.47 7.42 2.70
CA GLY A 168 0.90 6.95 2.90
C GLY A 168 1.18 5.64 2.14
N GLY A 169 2.42 5.50 1.63
CA GLY A 169 2.94 4.26 1.06
C GLY A 169 3.57 3.38 2.12
N ASN A 170 3.94 2.18 1.78
CA ASN A 170 4.83 1.24 2.52
C ASN A 170 4.79 1.31 4.07
N ASN A 171 3.64 1.72 4.63
CA ASN A 171 3.41 1.83 6.09
C ASN A 171 4.30 2.86 6.79
N ASP A 172 4.71 3.89 6.06
CA ASP A 172 5.43 5.03 6.63
C ASP A 172 4.61 5.73 7.70
N THR A 173 5.30 6.42 8.60
CA THR A 173 4.65 7.45 9.43
C THR A 173 4.24 8.62 8.55
N PRO A 174 3.15 9.33 8.86
CA PRO A 174 2.75 10.49 8.08
C PRO A 174 3.87 11.52 7.95
N PHE A 175 4.10 12.04 6.74
CA PHE A 175 5.05 13.14 6.51
C PHE A 175 4.51 14.49 6.97
N TYR A 176 3.19 14.57 7.11
CA TYR A 176 2.47 15.75 7.54
C TYR A 176 1.75 15.48 8.85
N LYS A 177 1.66 16.49 9.69
CA LYS A 177 0.95 16.43 10.97
C LYS A 177 -0.55 16.32 10.71
N PRO A 178 -1.19 15.20 11.03
CA PRO A 178 -2.62 15.04 10.79
C PRO A 178 -3.46 15.67 11.90
N ASP A 179 -4.67 16.12 11.52
CA ASP A 179 -5.76 16.44 12.43
C ASP A 179 -6.58 15.19 12.77
N LEU A 180 -6.54 14.18 11.89
CA LEU A 180 -7.09 12.84 12.11
C LEU A 180 -6.14 11.79 11.53
N HIS A 181 -5.60 10.93 12.39
CA HIS A 181 -4.74 9.82 11.99
C HIS A 181 -5.49 8.50 12.08
N ILE A 182 -5.69 7.85 10.94
CA ILE A 182 -6.36 6.55 10.80
C ILE A 182 -5.31 5.49 10.46
N THR A 183 -5.23 4.42 11.27
CA THR A 183 -4.33 3.29 10.99
C THR A 183 -5.10 1.98 10.88
N LEU A 184 -4.80 1.21 9.83
CA LEU A 184 -5.40 -0.09 9.60
C LEU A 184 -4.52 -1.22 10.12
N VAL A 185 -5.18 -2.22 10.69
CA VAL A 185 -4.58 -3.48 11.16
C VAL A 185 -5.27 -4.69 10.53
N ASP A 186 -4.58 -5.83 10.44
CA ASP A 186 -5.01 -6.99 9.65
C ASP A 186 -5.09 -8.27 10.51
N PRO A 187 -6.28 -8.78 10.80
CA PRO A 187 -6.44 -9.99 11.60
C PRO A 187 -6.01 -11.28 10.88
N HIS A 188 -5.68 -11.24 9.59
CA HIS A 188 -5.01 -12.36 8.92
C HIS A 188 -3.55 -12.53 9.36
N ARG A 189 -2.96 -11.50 9.97
CA ARG A 189 -1.57 -11.46 10.45
C ARG A 189 -1.48 -10.93 11.89
N PRO A 190 -2.17 -11.59 12.86
CA PRO A 190 -2.17 -11.13 14.26
C PRO A 190 -0.74 -11.06 14.81
N GLY A 191 -0.45 -10.03 15.62
CA GLY A 191 0.88 -9.74 16.15
C GLY A 191 1.77 -8.91 15.23
N HIS A 192 1.47 -8.78 13.93
CA HIS A 192 2.24 -7.92 13.03
C HIS A 192 2.10 -6.43 13.38
N GLU A 193 0.98 -6.04 13.96
CA GLU A 193 0.73 -4.68 14.45
C GLU A 193 1.66 -4.26 15.61
N LEU A 194 2.29 -5.24 16.29
CA LEU A 194 3.24 -5.04 17.39
C LEU A 194 4.67 -5.48 17.09
N SER A 195 4.97 -5.90 15.86
CA SER A 195 6.27 -6.49 15.51
C SER A 195 6.91 -5.93 14.25
N TYR A 196 6.31 -4.91 13.62
CA TYR A 196 6.81 -4.27 12.43
C TYR A 196 7.03 -2.76 12.60
N TYR A 197 8.13 -2.26 12.06
CA TYR A 197 8.49 -0.84 12.06
C TYR A 197 8.23 -0.23 10.67
N PRO A 198 7.65 0.99 10.58
CA PRO A 198 7.09 1.80 11.66
C PRO A 198 5.59 1.55 11.93
N GLY A 199 5.05 0.41 11.47
CA GLY A 199 3.63 0.06 11.64
C GLY A 199 3.15 0.16 13.08
N GLU A 200 3.93 -0.32 14.06
CA GLU A 200 3.60 -0.18 15.48
C GLU A 200 3.61 1.30 15.92
N THR A 201 4.50 2.13 15.35
CA THR A 201 4.49 3.57 15.65
C THR A 201 3.17 4.19 15.20
N ASN A 202 2.71 3.88 13.99
CA ASN A 202 1.41 4.34 13.47
C ASN A 202 0.26 3.92 14.39
N LEU A 203 0.23 2.65 14.78
CA LEU A 203 -0.79 2.14 15.72
C LEU A 203 -0.83 2.94 17.01
N ARG A 204 0.34 3.28 17.59
CA ARG A 204 0.44 3.97 18.89
C ARG A 204 0.07 5.45 18.86
N ILE A 205 0.20 6.13 17.70
CA ILE A 205 -0.04 7.56 17.58
C ILE A 205 -1.36 7.91 16.86
N SER A 206 -2.14 6.91 16.45
CA SER A 206 -3.40 7.10 15.73
C SER A 206 -4.55 7.49 16.64
N ASP A 207 -5.51 8.22 16.07
CA ASP A 207 -6.80 8.57 16.69
C ASP A 207 -7.84 7.47 16.45
N LEU A 208 -7.77 6.82 15.29
CA LEU A 208 -8.69 5.75 14.88
C LEU A 208 -7.90 4.52 14.39
N LEU A 209 -8.21 3.36 14.98
CA LEU A 209 -7.69 2.07 14.56
C LEU A 209 -8.80 1.26 13.88
N ILE A 210 -8.57 0.82 12.66
CA ILE A 210 -9.51 0.01 11.88
C ILE A 210 -8.99 -1.43 11.80
N VAL A 211 -9.65 -2.34 12.50
CA VAL A 211 -9.45 -3.79 12.31
C VAL A 211 -10.22 -4.17 11.05
N ASN A 212 -9.50 -4.28 9.94
CA ASN A 212 -10.10 -4.51 8.61
C ASN A 212 -10.22 -6.00 8.29
N LYS A 213 -11.01 -6.35 7.25
CA LYS A 213 -11.19 -7.73 6.75
C LYS A 213 -11.75 -8.71 7.79
N VAL A 214 -12.53 -8.22 8.77
CA VAL A 214 -13.08 -9.10 9.80
C VAL A 214 -14.07 -10.12 9.23
N ASN A 215 -14.65 -9.86 8.06
CA ASN A 215 -15.55 -10.77 7.34
C ASN A 215 -14.84 -12.01 6.73
N THR A 216 -13.52 -12.00 6.64
CA THR A 216 -12.74 -13.09 6.04
C THR A 216 -11.73 -13.72 6.98
N ALA A 217 -11.52 -13.10 8.15
CA ALA A 217 -10.59 -13.59 9.17
C ALA A 217 -11.30 -14.53 10.19
N GLU A 218 -10.51 -15.36 10.85
CA GLU A 218 -10.98 -16.21 11.96
C GLU A 218 -11.35 -15.33 13.16
N PRO A 219 -12.51 -15.57 13.83
CA PRO A 219 -12.98 -14.73 14.94
C PRO A 219 -11.95 -14.57 16.07
N GLU A 220 -11.23 -15.62 16.41
CA GLU A 220 -10.22 -15.62 17.48
C GLU A 220 -9.07 -14.66 17.14
N LYS A 221 -8.65 -14.60 15.89
CA LYS A 221 -7.61 -13.68 15.42
C LYS A 221 -8.10 -12.23 15.41
N VAL A 222 -9.38 -12.00 15.10
CA VAL A 222 -9.99 -10.67 15.20
C VAL A 222 -9.94 -10.18 16.66
N GLU A 223 -10.33 -11.02 17.62
CA GLU A 223 -10.31 -10.65 19.04
C GLU A 223 -8.88 -10.43 19.57
N GLU A 224 -7.90 -11.22 19.11
CA GLU A 224 -6.49 -11.01 19.42
C GLU A 224 -6.01 -9.63 18.98
N VAL A 225 -6.25 -9.26 17.71
CA VAL A 225 -5.85 -7.95 17.17
C VAL A 225 -6.58 -6.81 17.88
N LEU A 226 -7.88 -6.95 18.17
CA LEU A 226 -8.62 -5.96 18.96
C LEU A 226 -8.02 -5.75 20.35
N ALA A 227 -7.62 -6.83 21.02
CA ALA A 227 -6.97 -6.76 22.33
C ALA A 227 -5.60 -6.06 22.24
N ASN A 228 -4.80 -6.39 21.23
CA ASN A 228 -3.50 -5.76 20.98
C ASN A 228 -3.65 -4.25 20.69
N CYS A 229 -4.61 -3.87 19.86
CA CYS A 229 -4.89 -2.45 19.57
C CYS A 229 -5.23 -1.66 20.85
N ARG A 230 -6.16 -2.17 21.66
CA ARG A 230 -6.57 -1.51 22.92
C ARG A 230 -5.44 -1.42 23.93
N ALA A 231 -4.58 -2.43 23.99
CA ALA A 231 -3.43 -2.45 24.90
C ALA A 231 -2.33 -1.47 24.46
N ALA A 232 -2.05 -1.41 23.15
CA ALA A 232 -0.99 -0.57 22.61
C ALA A 232 -1.37 0.91 22.50
N ASN A 233 -2.65 1.22 22.22
CA ASN A 233 -3.17 2.59 22.14
C ASN A 233 -4.56 2.67 22.80
N PRO A 234 -4.61 2.84 24.14
CA PRO A 234 -5.87 2.87 24.89
C PRO A 234 -6.71 4.13 24.65
N THR A 235 -6.17 5.14 23.99
CA THR A 235 -6.87 6.41 23.70
C THR A 235 -7.53 6.44 22.33
N ALA A 236 -7.09 5.57 21.42
CA ALA A 236 -7.67 5.49 20.09
C ALA A 236 -9.08 4.88 20.10
N THR A 237 -9.93 5.37 19.22
CA THR A 237 -11.16 4.67 18.85
C THR A 237 -10.80 3.43 18.04
N VAL A 238 -11.36 2.25 18.39
CA VAL A 238 -11.10 1.00 17.67
C VAL A 238 -12.39 0.49 17.09
N ILE A 239 -12.43 0.33 15.76
CA ILE A 239 -13.60 -0.17 15.02
C ILE A 239 -13.26 -1.40 14.18
N ARG A 240 -14.31 -2.13 13.77
CA ARG A 240 -14.23 -3.28 12.89
C ARG A 240 -14.77 -2.91 11.51
N CYS A 241 -14.06 -3.32 10.47
CA CYS A 241 -14.51 -3.14 9.10
C CYS A 241 -14.40 -4.43 8.28
N ASN A 242 -15.34 -4.61 7.39
CA ASN A 242 -15.31 -5.62 6.35
C ASN A 242 -14.53 -5.08 5.14
N SER A 243 -13.87 -5.99 4.43
CA SER A 243 -13.45 -5.76 3.05
C SER A 243 -14.41 -6.53 2.16
N VAL A 244 -15.39 -5.82 1.58
CA VAL A 244 -16.42 -6.43 0.73
C VAL A 244 -15.84 -6.63 -0.64
N ILE A 245 -15.67 -7.88 -1.04
CA ILE A 245 -15.07 -8.27 -2.31
C ILE A 245 -16.19 -8.61 -3.29
N THR A 246 -16.11 -8.06 -4.50
CA THR A 246 -17.10 -8.26 -5.57
C THR A 246 -16.40 -8.51 -6.89
N ALA A 247 -16.77 -9.58 -7.59
CA ALA A 247 -16.41 -9.77 -8.98
C ALA A 247 -17.49 -9.14 -9.87
N ASP A 248 -17.10 -8.39 -10.89
CA ASP A 248 -18.03 -7.70 -11.79
C ASP A 248 -18.86 -8.71 -12.62
N GLU A 249 -18.23 -9.79 -13.07
CA GLU A 249 -18.80 -10.82 -13.92
C GLU A 249 -18.56 -12.22 -13.31
N PRO A 250 -19.21 -12.57 -12.17
CA PRO A 250 -18.98 -13.85 -11.48
C PRO A 250 -19.33 -15.07 -12.32
N GLU A 251 -20.22 -14.94 -13.31
CA GLU A 251 -20.59 -15.99 -14.26
C GLU A 251 -19.43 -16.40 -15.19
N LEU A 252 -18.47 -15.51 -15.45
CA LEU A 252 -17.26 -15.85 -16.20
C LEU A 252 -16.33 -16.78 -15.38
N ILE A 253 -16.46 -16.77 -14.06
CA ILE A 253 -15.60 -17.51 -13.13
C ILE A 253 -16.23 -18.86 -12.77
N ALA A 254 -17.56 -18.90 -12.62
CA ALA A 254 -18.29 -20.06 -12.13
C ALA A 254 -18.00 -21.34 -12.95
N GLY A 255 -17.49 -22.38 -12.28
CA GLY A 255 -17.17 -23.67 -12.90
C GLY A 255 -15.99 -23.65 -13.87
N LYS A 256 -15.22 -22.58 -13.93
CA LYS A 256 -14.06 -22.42 -14.82
C LYS A 256 -12.74 -22.62 -14.09
N ARG A 257 -11.67 -22.89 -14.87
CA ARG A 257 -10.29 -22.84 -14.38
C ARG A 257 -9.83 -21.39 -14.40
N ALA A 258 -9.59 -20.82 -13.24
CA ALA A 258 -9.27 -19.42 -13.07
C ALA A 258 -7.76 -19.21 -12.85
N LEU A 259 -7.15 -18.30 -13.59
CA LEU A 259 -5.86 -17.71 -13.26
C LEU A 259 -6.13 -16.45 -12.43
N VAL A 260 -5.69 -16.45 -11.19
CA VAL A 260 -5.81 -15.29 -10.30
C VAL A 260 -4.55 -14.43 -10.41
N VAL A 261 -4.75 -13.15 -10.73
CA VAL A 261 -3.71 -12.11 -10.77
C VAL A 261 -3.97 -11.15 -9.63
N GLU A 262 -3.01 -10.98 -8.74
CA GLU A 262 -3.13 -10.13 -7.56
C GLU A 262 -2.11 -8.99 -7.60
N ASP A 263 -2.35 -7.97 -6.77
CA ASP A 263 -1.40 -6.90 -6.51
C ASP A 263 -0.03 -7.46 -6.08
N GLY A 264 1.01 -7.09 -6.83
CA GLY A 264 2.36 -7.56 -6.61
C GLY A 264 2.91 -7.30 -5.22
N PRO A 265 2.87 -6.05 -4.72
CA PRO A 265 3.29 -5.68 -3.38
C PRO A 265 2.62 -6.49 -2.26
N THR A 266 1.35 -6.81 -2.37
CA THR A 266 0.61 -7.63 -1.39
C THR A 266 1.21 -9.04 -1.25
N LEU A 267 1.54 -9.69 -2.36
CA LEU A 267 2.10 -11.04 -2.37
C LEU A 267 3.59 -11.05 -2.02
N THR A 268 4.35 -10.06 -2.43
CA THR A 268 5.80 -9.97 -2.23
C THR A 268 6.13 -9.38 -0.86
N HIS A 269 6.13 -8.06 -0.72
CA HIS A 269 6.48 -7.35 0.52
C HIS A 269 5.46 -7.57 1.64
N GLY A 270 4.17 -7.67 1.30
CA GLY A 270 3.10 -7.98 2.24
C GLY A 270 3.17 -9.41 2.82
N GLY A 271 3.86 -10.32 2.13
CA GLY A 271 4.02 -11.72 2.54
C GLY A 271 2.71 -12.53 2.54
N MET A 272 1.67 -12.04 1.84
CA MET A 272 0.40 -12.74 1.71
C MET A 272 0.52 -13.87 0.68
N THR A 273 -0.26 -14.92 0.86
CA THR A 273 -0.35 -16.05 -0.08
C THR A 273 -1.52 -15.92 -1.06
N TYR A 274 -2.42 -14.99 -0.80
CA TYR A 274 -3.62 -14.70 -1.61
C TYR A 274 -4.16 -13.30 -1.27
N GLY A 275 -5.00 -12.76 -2.16
CA GLY A 275 -5.67 -11.47 -1.99
C GLY A 275 -7.14 -11.51 -2.40
N ALA A 276 -7.68 -10.39 -2.85
CA ALA A 276 -9.09 -10.22 -3.18
C ALA A 276 -9.54 -11.11 -4.36
N GLY A 277 -8.71 -11.25 -5.38
CA GLY A 277 -9.00 -12.09 -6.55
C GLY A 277 -9.18 -13.55 -6.19
N TRP A 278 -8.37 -14.08 -5.26
CA TRP A 278 -8.52 -15.44 -4.77
C TRP A 278 -9.86 -15.65 -4.06
N PHE A 279 -10.22 -14.72 -3.17
CA PHE A 279 -11.51 -14.78 -2.49
C PHE A 279 -12.67 -14.69 -3.48
N ALA A 280 -12.61 -13.77 -4.44
CA ALA A 280 -13.62 -13.63 -5.49
C ALA A 280 -13.76 -14.90 -6.33
N ALA A 281 -12.63 -15.51 -6.75
CA ALA A 281 -12.62 -16.75 -7.50
C ALA A 281 -13.30 -17.90 -6.73
N LYS A 282 -12.99 -18.04 -5.44
CA LYS A 282 -13.62 -19.03 -4.56
C LYS A 282 -15.11 -18.78 -4.36
N GLN A 283 -15.49 -17.54 -4.10
CA GLN A 283 -16.87 -17.15 -3.87
C GLN A 283 -17.75 -17.33 -5.12
N ALA A 284 -17.20 -17.02 -6.31
CA ALA A 284 -17.87 -17.24 -7.58
C ALA A 284 -17.91 -18.72 -8.02
N GLY A 285 -17.25 -19.63 -7.30
CA GLY A 285 -17.28 -21.06 -7.58
C GLY A 285 -16.37 -21.49 -8.73
N ALA A 286 -15.16 -20.92 -8.81
CA ALA A 286 -14.14 -21.43 -9.73
C ALA A 286 -13.89 -22.93 -9.50
N ALA A 287 -13.82 -23.72 -10.58
CA ALA A 287 -13.57 -25.16 -10.49
C ALA A 287 -12.13 -25.44 -10.02
N GLU A 288 -11.19 -24.60 -10.44
CA GLU A 288 -9.78 -24.70 -10.13
C GLU A 288 -9.14 -23.32 -10.14
N ILE A 289 -8.17 -23.08 -9.25
CA ILE A 289 -7.23 -21.95 -9.36
C ILE A 289 -5.94 -22.52 -9.95
N VAL A 290 -5.63 -22.10 -11.18
CA VAL A 290 -4.50 -22.64 -11.94
C VAL A 290 -3.18 -22.07 -11.41
N ASP A 291 -2.19 -22.92 -11.16
CA ASP A 291 -0.84 -22.49 -10.79
C ASP A 291 -0.12 -21.90 -12.01
N ALA A 292 0.25 -20.62 -11.91
CA ALA A 292 0.97 -19.91 -12.98
C ALA A 292 2.47 -20.19 -12.99
N LYS A 293 3.06 -20.72 -11.90
CA LYS A 293 4.51 -20.90 -11.76
C LYS A 293 5.15 -21.71 -12.90
N PRO A 294 4.55 -22.84 -13.38
CA PRO A 294 5.15 -23.61 -14.47
C PRO A 294 5.25 -22.84 -15.80
N TYR A 295 4.49 -21.77 -15.93
CA TYR A 295 4.38 -20.97 -17.15
C TYR A 295 5.09 -19.62 -17.03
N ALA A 296 5.62 -19.30 -15.84
CA ALA A 296 6.28 -18.03 -15.55
C ALA A 296 7.58 -17.88 -16.34
N VAL A 297 7.73 -16.71 -16.95
CA VAL A 297 8.92 -16.33 -17.71
C VAL A 297 9.60 -15.09 -17.11
N GLY A 298 10.87 -14.88 -17.48
CA GLY A 298 11.63 -13.67 -17.17
C GLY A 298 11.53 -13.19 -15.73
N ALA A 299 11.13 -11.95 -15.53
CA ALA A 299 11.01 -11.31 -14.22
C ALA A 299 9.97 -11.99 -13.31
N ILE A 300 8.88 -12.51 -13.88
CA ILE A 300 7.83 -13.20 -13.11
C ILE A 300 8.39 -14.49 -12.49
N LYS A 301 9.20 -15.24 -13.25
CA LYS A 301 9.87 -16.43 -12.72
C LYS A 301 10.82 -16.09 -11.58
N ALA A 302 11.64 -15.06 -11.74
CA ALA A 302 12.54 -14.58 -10.70
C ALA A 302 11.79 -14.13 -9.44
N THR A 303 10.62 -13.51 -9.61
CA THR A 303 9.74 -13.11 -8.50
C THR A 303 9.25 -14.33 -7.71
N TYR A 304 8.81 -15.39 -8.36
CA TYR A 304 8.40 -16.61 -7.68
C TYR A 304 9.57 -17.32 -6.95
N GLU A 305 10.78 -17.26 -7.50
CA GLU A 305 11.98 -17.80 -6.84
C GLU A 305 12.32 -17.02 -5.57
N LYS A 306 12.19 -15.70 -5.61
CA LYS A 306 12.46 -14.79 -4.48
C LYS A 306 11.34 -14.83 -3.43
N TYR A 307 10.08 -14.98 -3.85
CA TYR A 307 8.89 -14.95 -2.99
C TYR A 307 8.05 -16.23 -3.12
N PRO A 308 8.50 -17.36 -2.56
CA PRO A 308 7.83 -18.65 -2.71
C PRO A 308 6.43 -18.70 -2.06
N ASN A 309 6.12 -17.76 -1.15
CA ASN A 309 4.82 -17.60 -0.51
C ASN A 309 3.70 -17.19 -1.47
N ALA A 310 4.00 -16.61 -2.64
CA ALA A 310 2.99 -16.26 -3.64
C ALA A 310 2.13 -17.45 -4.11
N GLY A 311 2.60 -18.69 -3.88
CA GLY A 311 1.80 -19.89 -4.14
C GLY A 311 1.49 -20.03 -5.62
N ALA A 312 0.24 -20.35 -5.95
CA ALA A 312 -0.26 -20.47 -7.32
C ALA A 312 -0.68 -19.13 -7.94
N ILE A 313 -0.73 -18.07 -7.12
CA ILE A 313 -1.25 -16.75 -7.49
C ILE A 313 -0.19 -16.00 -8.28
N LEU A 314 -0.60 -15.33 -9.35
CA LEU A 314 0.29 -14.54 -10.19
C LEU A 314 0.40 -13.12 -9.64
N PRO A 315 1.60 -12.66 -9.21
CA PRO A 315 1.78 -11.27 -8.83
C PRO A 315 1.79 -10.39 -10.10
N ALA A 316 0.96 -9.34 -10.11
CA ALA A 316 1.04 -8.30 -11.12
C ALA A 316 2.32 -7.48 -10.85
N MET A 317 3.30 -7.64 -11.73
CA MET A 317 4.59 -6.95 -11.66
C MET A 317 4.86 -6.27 -13.00
N GLY A 318 5.31 -5.02 -12.98
CA GLY A 318 5.56 -4.32 -14.24
C GLY A 318 6.17 -2.94 -14.07
N TYR A 319 7.47 -2.90 -13.71
CA TYR A 319 8.24 -1.64 -13.59
C TYR A 319 8.78 -1.12 -14.92
N GLY A 320 8.69 -1.91 -15.99
CA GLY A 320 9.19 -1.55 -17.32
C GLY A 320 8.68 -2.50 -18.42
N ASP A 321 8.87 -2.10 -19.67
CA ASP A 321 8.32 -2.79 -20.85
C ASP A 321 8.59 -4.30 -20.89
N GLN A 322 9.80 -4.72 -20.48
CA GLN A 322 10.15 -6.14 -20.45
C GLN A 322 9.34 -6.91 -19.42
N GLN A 323 9.13 -6.36 -18.22
CA GLN A 323 8.36 -7.02 -17.17
C GLN A 323 6.88 -7.11 -17.52
N VAL A 324 6.35 -6.07 -18.18
CA VAL A 324 4.98 -6.07 -18.74
C VAL A 324 4.84 -7.17 -19.79
N SER A 325 5.83 -7.32 -20.68
CA SER A 325 5.87 -8.40 -21.68
C SER A 325 5.92 -9.77 -21.00
N ASP A 326 6.74 -9.95 -19.98
CA ASP A 326 6.86 -11.20 -19.22
C ASP A 326 5.54 -11.58 -18.52
N LEU A 327 4.83 -10.58 -17.96
CA LEU A 327 3.51 -10.75 -17.35
C LEU A 327 2.49 -11.20 -18.40
N GLN A 328 2.42 -10.54 -19.55
CA GLN A 328 1.55 -10.89 -20.65
C GLN A 328 1.81 -12.31 -21.16
N GLU A 329 3.06 -12.68 -21.36
CA GLU A 329 3.45 -14.03 -21.82
C GLU A 329 3.04 -15.08 -20.80
N THR A 330 3.31 -14.84 -19.52
CA THR A 330 2.94 -15.76 -18.44
C THR A 330 1.43 -15.96 -18.37
N ILE A 331 0.62 -14.89 -18.43
CA ILE A 331 -0.85 -14.95 -18.42
C ILE A 331 -1.34 -15.76 -19.63
N ASN A 332 -0.83 -15.45 -20.82
CA ASN A 332 -1.28 -16.06 -22.07
C ASN A 332 -0.88 -17.53 -22.19
N ALA A 333 0.27 -17.92 -21.64
CA ALA A 333 0.75 -19.31 -21.61
C ALA A 333 0.02 -20.19 -20.56
N THR A 334 -0.51 -19.59 -19.50
CA THR A 334 -1.19 -20.35 -18.42
C THR A 334 -2.51 -20.94 -18.94
N PRO A 335 -2.77 -22.27 -18.80
CA PRO A 335 -3.94 -22.95 -19.35
C PRO A 335 -5.20 -22.74 -18.50
N ALA A 336 -5.61 -21.50 -18.31
CA ALA A 336 -6.83 -21.08 -17.63
C ALA A 336 -7.94 -20.69 -18.64
N ASP A 337 -9.19 -20.74 -18.21
CA ASP A 337 -10.35 -20.38 -18.99
C ASP A 337 -10.74 -18.89 -18.80
N VAL A 338 -10.34 -18.32 -17.66
CA VAL A 338 -10.61 -16.92 -17.27
C VAL A 338 -9.45 -16.38 -16.43
N VAL A 339 -9.18 -15.08 -16.54
CA VAL A 339 -8.32 -14.33 -15.62
C VAL A 339 -9.20 -13.63 -14.59
N VAL A 340 -8.89 -13.79 -13.32
CA VAL A 340 -9.53 -13.06 -12.21
C VAL A 340 -8.55 -11.99 -11.75
N GLU A 341 -8.88 -10.75 -12.01
CA GLU A 341 -8.03 -9.58 -11.80
C GLU A 341 -8.30 -8.96 -10.43
N GLY A 342 -7.45 -9.27 -9.46
CA GLY A 342 -7.49 -8.75 -8.09
C GLY A 342 -6.53 -7.58 -7.82
N THR A 343 -5.92 -7.03 -8.87
CA THR A 343 -5.07 -5.84 -8.82
C THR A 343 -5.87 -4.57 -9.09
N PRO A 344 -5.47 -3.40 -8.55
CA PRO A 344 -6.13 -2.13 -8.87
C PRO A 344 -5.89 -1.63 -10.30
N ILE A 345 -4.93 -2.19 -11.04
CA ILE A 345 -4.70 -1.86 -12.45
C ILE A 345 -5.75 -2.54 -13.34
N ASP A 346 -6.17 -1.86 -14.41
CA ASP A 346 -6.88 -2.47 -15.52
C ASP A 346 -5.87 -3.10 -16.50
N LEU A 347 -5.64 -4.41 -16.37
CA LEU A 347 -4.71 -5.17 -17.23
C LEU A 347 -5.01 -5.00 -18.73
N LYS A 348 -6.28 -4.80 -19.10
CA LYS A 348 -6.69 -4.61 -20.51
C LYS A 348 -6.09 -3.36 -21.15
N ARG A 349 -5.68 -2.37 -20.33
CA ARG A 349 -5.02 -1.15 -20.82
C ARG A 349 -3.53 -1.33 -21.08
N ILE A 350 -2.92 -2.34 -20.46
CA ILE A 350 -1.47 -2.49 -20.40
C ILE A 350 -1.00 -3.66 -21.25
N ILE A 351 -1.77 -4.76 -21.26
CA ILE A 351 -1.42 -6.01 -21.93
C ILE A 351 -2.57 -6.56 -22.78
N THR A 352 -2.22 -7.36 -23.77
CA THR A 352 -3.19 -8.10 -24.57
C THR A 352 -3.36 -9.51 -24.03
N VAL A 353 -4.52 -9.78 -23.44
CA VAL A 353 -4.84 -11.09 -22.85
C VAL A 353 -5.73 -11.89 -23.79
N ASN A 354 -5.38 -13.17 -23.98
CA ASN A 354 -6.10 -14.10 -24.87
C ASN A 354 -7.28 -14.84 -24.19
N LYS A 355 -7.69 -14.36 -23.02
CA LYS A 355 -8.77 -14.94 -22.19
C LYS A 355 -9.71 -13.83 -21.71
N PRO A 356 -10.98 -14.14 -21.38
CA PRO A 356 -11.83 -13.18 -20.67
C PRO A 356 -11.21 -12.83 -19.31
N ILE A 357 -11.42 -11.56 -18.89
CA ILE A 357 -10.97 -11.04 -17.61
C ILE A 357 -12.21 -10.64 -16.82
N ALA A 358 -12.33 -11.18 -15.61
CA ALA A 358 -13.31 -10.77 -14.60
C ALA A 358 -12.58 -9.86 -13.58
N ASN A 359 -13.00 -8.62 -13.47
CA ASN A 359 -12.41 -7.66 -12.55
C ASN A 359 -12.95 -7.87 -11.13
N VAL A 360 -12.10 -7.63 -10.14
CA VAL A 360 -12.47 -7.74 -8.73
C VAL A 360 -12.27 -6.39 -8.06
N SER A 361 -13.34 -5.89 -7.48
CA SER A 361 -13.33 -4.71 -6.64
C SER A 361 -13.42 -5.10 -5.16
N TYR A 362 -12.92 -4.23 -4.29
CA TYR A 362 -13.04 -4.38 -2.85
C TYR A 362 -13.25 -3.03 -2.18
N GLU A 363 -14.22 -2.98 -1.28
CA GLU A 363 -14.68 -1.77 -0.63
C GLU A 363 -14.73 -1.93 0.89
N LEU A 364 -14.40 -0.85 1.59
CA LEU A 364 -14.52 -0.79 3.05
C LEU A 364 -15.99 -0.67 3.46
N GLU A 365 -16.38 -1.45 4.44
CA GLU A 365 -17.68 -1.37 5.09
C GLU A 365 -17.51 -1.41 6.60
N GLU A 366 -17.98 -0.39 7.32
CA GLU A 366 -17.99 -0.40 8.78
C GLU A 366 -19.01 -1.44 9.28
N VAL A 367 -18.62 -2.29 10.25
CA VAL A 367 -19.55 -3.25 10.90
C VAL A 367 -20.61 -2.50 11.71
N GLU A 368 -20.18 -1.46 12.42
CA GLU A 368 -21.06 -0.49 13.08
C GLU A 368 -20.89 0.86 12.35
N PRO A 369 -21.83 1.23 11.45
CA PRO A 369 -21.63 2.35 10.54
C PRO A 369 -21.69 3.71 11.24
N GLY A 370 -20.90 4.67 10.74
CA GLY A 370 -20.98 6.08 11.07
C GLY A 370 -19.78 6.64 11.84
N THR A 371 -18.94 5.82 12.44
CA THR A 371 -17.81 6.29 13.25
C THR A 371 -16.81 7.07 12.41
N ILE A 372 -16.45 6.55 11.24
CA ILE A 372 -15.49 7.23 10.35
C ILE A 372 -16.06 8.59 9.90
N GLU A 373 -17.34 8.62 9.49
CA GLU A 373 -17.99 9.87 9.05
C GLU A 373 -18.04 10.90 10.18
N GLU A 374 -18.34 10.50 11.42
CA GLU A 374 -18.36 11.40 12.58
C GLU A 374 -16.97 11.98 12.86
N MET A 375 -15.91 11.15 12.87
CA MET A 375 -14.56 11.60 13.12
C MET A 375 -14.03 12.52 12.01
N VAL A 376 -14.34 12.20 10.75
CA VAL A 376 -14.01 13.07 9.60
C VAL A 376 -14.69 14.43 9.74
N LYS A 377 -15.99 14.47 10.06
CA LYS A 377 -16.75 15.73 10.25
C LYS A 377 -16.20 16.58 11.39
N ALA A 378 -15.58 15.97 12.39
CA ALA A 378 -15.05 16.71 13.53
C ALA A 378 -13.80 17.55 13.21
N VAL A 379 -13.10 17.23 12.10
CA VAL A 379 -11.83 17.88 11.72
C VAL A 379 -11.90 18.73 10.45
N VAL A 380 -13.06 18.73 9.70
CA VAL A 380 -13.17 19.41 8.39
C VAL A 380 -14.22 20.52 8.33
#